data_32e56aec024dea6f4dd41c8cb354302e
#
_entry.id   32e56aec024dea6f4dd41c8cb354302e
#
_cell.length_a   1.000
_cell.length_b   1.000
_cell.length_c   1.000
_cell.angle_alpha   90.00
_cell.angle_beta   90.00
_cell.angle_gamma   90.00
#
_symmetry.space_group_name_H-M   'P 1'
#
loop_
_entity.id
_entity.type
_entity.pdbx_description
1 polymer ?
#
loop_
_entity_poly.entity_id
_entity_poly.type
_entity_poly.pdbx_seq_one_letter_code
_entity_poly.pdbx_strand_id
1 'polypeptide(L)'
;MVAICDVDQQVLDREVQKCKNQGVQVAAYTDIRKLLEDRNVDVITIATPNHWHALAAIWAVQAGKDVYVEKPVSHNVWEGRKIVEAARSHQRIVQAGMQIRSSSGIAEAVQFLREGRLGKILRARGLCYKRRESIGKVGGPQPVPFSVDYDLWCGPAPKEPLMRKQLHYDWHWVWPTGNGDLGNQCIHQMDLARWMLGEPALSPRVLSIGGRFGYEDDGTTPNTIGVNKSPPMSPDRESESFWSES
;
A
#
# COMPACT_ATOMS: atom_id res chain seq x y z
N MET A 1 2.69 22.83 4.88
CA MET A 1 1.90 21.88 5.72
C MET A 1 1.14 22.71 6.74
N VAL A 2 -0.18 22.46 6.88
CA VAL A 2 -1.07 23.27 7.75
C VAL A 2 -1.65 22.44 8.91
N ALA A 3 -1.67 21.12 8.77
CA ALA A 3 -2.21 20.21 9.78
C ALA A 3 -1.47 18.87 9.80
N ILE A 4 -1.49 18.18 10.94
CA ILE A 4 -1.01 16.80 11.13
C ILE A 4 -2.11 16.02 11.88
N CYS A 5 -2.30 14.76 11.51
CA CYS A 5 -3.20 13.85 12.20
C CYS A 5 -2.52 12.52 12.47
N ASP A 6 -2.54 12.06 13.71
CA ASP A 6 -2.08 10.73 14.11
C ASP A 6 -2.88 10.26 15.34
N VAL A 7 -3.27 9.01 15.37
CA VAL A 7 -4.00 8.41 16.50
C VAL A 7 -3.10 8.09 17.69
N ASP A 8 -1.79 8.15 17.52
CA ASP A 8 -0.79 8.07 18.59
C ASP A 8 -0.37 9.48 19.00
N GLN A 9 -0.81 9.92 20.18
CA GLN A 9 -0.52 11.25 20.70
C GLN A 9 0.99 11.53 20.81
N GLN A 10 1.81 10.52 21.15
CA GLN A 10 3.27 10.71 21.23
C GLN A 10 3.89 10.96 19.84
N VAL A 11 3.40 10.27 18.81
CA VAL A 11 3.83 10.51 17.43
C VAL A 11 3.38 11.90 16.99
N LEU A 12 2.14 12.24 17.23
CA LEU A 12 1.56 13.56 16.88
C LEU A 12 2.36 14.69 17.52
N ASP A 13 2.58 14.66 18.82
CA ASP A 13 3.32 15.68 19.57
C ASP A 13 4.75 15.84 19.05
N ARG A 14 5.43 14.72 18.77
CA ARG A 14 6.78 14.72 18.20
C ARG A 14 6.84 15.42 16.84
N GLU A 15 5.90 15.11 15.95
CA GLU A 15 5.88 15.69 14.60
C GLU A 15 5.47 17.17 14.63
N VAL A 16 4.52 17.55 15.47
CA VAL A 16 4.16 18.96 15.71
C VAL A 16 5.35 19.74 16.23
N GLN A 17 6.11 19.18 17.17
CA GLN A 17 7.31 19.84 17.71
C GLN A 17 8.40 19.99 16.65
N LYS A 18 8.58 19.02 15.74
CA LYS A 18 9.50 19.16 14.60
C LYS A 18 9.11 20.34 13.70
N CYS A 19 7.81 20.47 13.37
CA CYS A 19 7.32 21.59 12.59
C CYS A 19 7.58 22.93 13.28
N LYS A 20 7.29 23.02 14.57
CA LYS A 20 7.55 24.21 15.37
C LYS A 20 9.03 24.58 15.37
N ASN A 21 9.94 23.63 15.48
CA ASN A 21 11.38 23.85 15.42
C ASN A 21 11.85 24.39 14.06
N GLN A 22 11.07 24.13 13.00
CA GLN A 22 11.29 24.64 11.65
C GLN A 22 10.54 25.96 11.38
N GLY A 23 9.91 26.55 12.39
CA GLY A 23 9.13 27.79 12.27
C GLY A 23 7.76 27.60 11.62
N VAL A 24 7.29 26.36 11.46
CA VAL A 24 5.98 26.04 10.87
C VAL A 24 4.97 25.74 11.97
N GLN A 25 3.87 26.49 11.99
CA GLN A 25 2.74 26.19 12.86
C GLN A 25 1.75 25.29 12.14
N VAL A 26 1.33 24.22 12.81
CA VAL A 26 0.37 23.24 12.28
C VAL A 26 -0.74 22.99 13.28
N ALA A 27 -1.96 22.76 12.79
CA ALA A 27 -3.05 22.22 13.58
C ALA A 27 -2.81 20.72 13.85
N ALA A 28 -3.19 20.23 15.02
CA ALA A 28 -3.00 18.84 15.45
C ALA A 28 -4.34 18.15 15.66
N TYR A 29 -4.50 16.97 15.07
CA TYR A 29 -5.72 16.16 15.16
C TYR A 29 -5.37 14.73 15.52
N THR A 30 -6.19 14.08 16.32
CA THR A 30 -6.11 12.63 16.58
C THR A 30 -7.11 11.83 15.74
N ASP A 31 -8.13 12.50 15.21
CA ASP A 31 -9.18 11.90 14.40
C ASP A 31 -9.20 12.56 13.01
N ILE A 32 -9.03 11.74 11.97
CA ILE A 32 -9.05 12.22 10.57
C ILE A 32 -10.37 12.92 10.22
N ARG A 33 -11.49 12.50 10.80
CA ARG A 33 -12.79 13.15 10.55
C ARG A 33 -12.77 14.61 10.96
N LYS A 34 -12.07 14.94 12.05
CA LYS A 34 -11.89 16.33 12.49
C LYS A 34 -10.92 17.12 11.61
N LEU A 35 -9.85 16.48 11.16
CA LEU A 35 -8.96 17.11 10.18
C LEU A 35 -9.71 17.44 8.88
N LEU A 36 -10.61 16.59 8.42
CA LEU A 36 -11.36 16.78 7.19
C LEU A 36 -12.35 17.96 7.26
N GLU A 37 -12.80 18.35 8.45
CA GLU A 37 -13.64 19.53 8.69
C GLU A 37 -12.86 20.85 8.54
N ASP A 38 -11.51 20.81 8.59
CA ASP A 38 -10.66 22.00 8.49
C ASP A 38 -10.67 22.57 7.06
N ARG A 39 -11.11 23.82 6.93
CA ARG A 39 -11.21 24.53 5.66
C ARG A 39 -9.86 25.01 5.10
N ASN A 40 -8.81 25.02 5.93
CA ASN A 40 -7.46 25.37 5.51
C ASN A 40 -6.71 24.21 4.87
N VAL A 41 -7.30 23.01 4.87
CA VAL A 41 -6.73 21.80 4.25
C VAL A 41 -7.35 21.59 2.88
N ASP A 42 -6.57 21.70 1.82
CA ASP A 42 -6.98 21.47 0.43
C ASP A 42 -6.59 20.07 -0.05
N VAL A 43 -5.44 19.59 0.43
CA VAL A 43 -4.83 18.32 -0.01
C VAL A 43 -4.41 17.51 1.21
N ILE A 44 -4.63 16.21 1.18
CA ILE A 44 -4.21 15.29 2.23
C ILE A 44 -3.19 14.29 1.70
N THR A 45 -2.10 14.11 2.47
CA THR A 45 -1.18 12.98 2.30
C THR A 45 -1.52 11.89 3.31
N ILE A 46 -1.80 10.69 2.84
CA ILE A 46 -2.16 9.53 3.67
C ILE A 46 -1.00 8.55 3.68
N ALA A 47 -0.44 8.32 4.88
CA ALA A 47 0.67 7.39 5.14
C ALA A 47 0.37 6.51 6.36
N THR A 48 -0.88 6.20 6.59
CA THR A 48 -1.40 5.31 7.63
C THR A 48 -1.06 3.84 7.35
N PRO A 49 -1.38 2.89 8.24
CA PRO A 49 -1.44 1.48 7.87
C PRO A 49 -2.40 1.21 6.71
N ASN A 50 -2.15 0.14 5.95
CA ASN A 50 -2.81 -0.13 4.66
C ASN A 50 -4.34 -0.19 4.74
N HIS A 51 -4.88 -0.73 5.83
CA HIS A 51 -6.33 -0.86 6.03
C HIS A 51 -7.07 0.47 6.10
N TRP A 52 -6.37 1.56 6.44
CA TRP A 52 -6.93 2.91 6.49
C TRP A 52 -6.91 3.65 5.15
N HIS A 53 -6.02 3.25 4.21
CA HIS A 53 -5.75 4.03 2.99
C HIS A 53 -7.01 4.35 2.21
N ALA A 54 -7.84 3.33 1.94
CA ALA A 54 -9.02 3.51 1.12
C ALA A 54 -10.10 4.36 1.79
N LEU A 55 -10.41 4.06 3.04
CA LEU A 55 -11.45 4.79 3.77
C LEU A 55 -11.06 6.27 3.95
N ALA A 56 -9.82 6.53 4.35
CA ALA A 56 -9.30 7.89 4.50
C ALA A 56 -9.33 8.67 3.18
N ALA A 57 -8.93 8.04 2.06
CA ALA A 57 -8.95 8.66 0.74
C ALA A 57 -10.39 8.98 0.30
N ILE A 58 -11.33 8.05 0.49
CA ILE A 58 -12.74 8.25 0.15
C ILE A 58 -13.34 9.39 0.97
N TRP A 59 -13.15 9.40 2.28
CA TRP A 59 -13.63 10.50 3.13
C TRP A 59 -13.03 11.84 2.75
N ALA A 60 -11.74 11.87 2.39
CA ALA A 60 -11.08 13.11 1.96
C ALA A 60 -11.71 13.67 0.68
N VAL A 61 -11.92 12.86 -0.34
CA VAL A 61 -12.56 13.33 -1.59
C VAL A 61 -14.02 13.73 -1.37
N GLN A 62 -14.75 13.04 -0.50
CA GLN A 62 -16.12 13.43 -0.09
C GLN A 62 -16.15 14.79 0.64
N ALA A 63 -15.09 15.08 1.43
CA ALA A 63 -14.90 16.38 2.08
C ALA A 63 -14.33 17.46 1.12
N GLY A 64 -14.22 17.17 -0.17
CA GLY A 64 -13.74 18.11 -1.19
C GLY A 64 -12.23 18.31 -1.20
N LYS A 65 -11.43 17.38 -0.65
CA LYS A 65 -9.97 17.45 -0.63
C LYS A 65 -9.36 16.58 -1.74
N ASP A 66 -8.23 17.00 -2.27
CA ASP A 66 -7.39 16.16 -3.11
C ASP A 66 -6.51 15.26 -2.23
N VAL A 67 -6.03 14.14 -2.78
CA VAL A 67 -5.37 13.10 -1.99
C VAL A 67 -4.09 12.62 -2.66
N TYR A 68 -3.02 12.54 -1.88
CA TYR A 68 -1.88 11.67 -2.14
C TYR A 68 -1.91 10.53 -1.14
N VAL A 69 -2.04 9.28 -1.61
CA VAL A 69 -2.09 8.10 -0.74
C VAL A 69 -0.89 7.20 -1.00
N GLU A 70 -0.20 6.80 0.06
CA GLU A 70 0.93 5.89 -0.02
C GLU A 70 0.53 4.51 -0.57
N LYS A 71 1.52 3.81 -1.09
CA LYS A 71 1.36 2.42 -1.57
C LYS A 71 1.29 1.43 -0.39
N PRO A 72 0.53 0.36 -0.53
CA PRO A 72 -0.47 0.07 -1.54
C PRO A 72 -1.68 1.00 -1.39
N VAL A 73 -2.23 1.46 -2.49
CA VAL A 73 -3.33 2.46 -2.49
C VAL A 73 -4.57 2.00 -1.71
N SER A 74 -4.74 0.71 -1.53
CA SER A 74 -5.86 0.08 -0.81
C SER A 74 -5.44 -1.27 -0.24
N HIS A 75 -6.18 -1.76 0.74
CA HIS A 75 -5.95 -3.06 1.36
C HIS A 75 -6.42 -4.22 0.45
N ASN A 76 -7.43 -3.99 -0.37
CA ASN A 76 -7.94 -4.95 -1.34
C ASN A 76 -8.43 -4.26 -2.64
N VAL A 77 -8.70 -5.08 -3.67
CA VAL A 77 -9.06 -4.60 -5.02
C VAL A 77 -10.41 -3.85 -5.02
N TRP A 78 -11.37 -4.30 -4.22
CA TRP A 78 -12.68 -3.64 -4.14
C TRP A 78 -12.57 -2.23 -3.58
N GLU A 79 -11.81 -2.05 -2.51
CA GLU A 79 -11.51 -0.73 -1.93
C GLU A 79 -10.83 0.19 -2.95
N GLY A 80 -9.84 -0.31 -3.69
CA GLY A 80 -9.19 0.45 -4.75
C GLY A 80 -10.17 0.92 -5.83
N ARG A 81 -11.15 0.10 -6.19
CA ARG A 81 -12.22 0.48 -7.11
C ARG A 81 -13.10 1.58 -6.51
N LYS A 82 -13.41 1.50 -5.21
CA LYS A 82 -14.22 2.52 -4.52
C LYS A 82 -13.52 3.87 -4.43
N ILE A 83 -12.19 3.90 -4.29
CA ILE A 83 -11.42 5.16 -4.37
C ILE A 83 -11.60 5.80 -5.75
N VAL A 84 -11.48 5.03 -6.83
CA VAL A 84 -11.63 5.55 -8.20
C VAL A 84 -13.04 6.09 -8.44
N GLU A 85 -14.07 5.37 -7.98
CA GLU A 85 -15.46 5.80 -8.08
C GLU A 85 -15.71 7.10 -7.31
N ALA A 86 -15.23 7.20 -6.07
CA ALA A 86 -15.34 8.39 -5.24
C ALA A 86 -14.60 9.60 -5.84
N ALA A 87 -13.37 9.41 -6.29
CA ALA A 87 -12.57 10.47 -6.90
C ALA A 87 -13.27 11.07 -8.12
N ARG A 88 -13.83 10.21 -8.98
CA ARG A 88 -14.56 10.64 -10.19
C ARG A 88 -15.87 11.35 -9.85
N SER A 89 -16.67 10.79 -8.95
CA SER A 89 -17.97 11.37 -8.58
C SER A 89 -17.85 12.72 -7.88
N HIS A 90 -16.77 12.94 -7.12
CA HIS A 90 -16.51 14.20 -6.41
C HIS A 90 -15.56 15.13 -7.18
N GLN A 91 -15.10 14.76 -8.38
CA GLN A 91 -14.18 15.53 -9.22
C GLN A 91 -12.90 15.95 -8.46
N ARG A 92 -12.31 14.98 -7.70
CA ARG A 92 -11.08 15.18 -6.93
C ARG A 92 -9.94 14.36 -7.50
N ILE A 93 -8.73 14.85 -7.28
CA ILE A 93 -7.49 14.16 -7.68
C ILE A 93 -7.09 13.20 -6.57
N VAL A 94 -6.84 11.94 -6.94
CA VAL A 94 -6.22 10.95 -6.04
C VAL A 94 -4.99 10.39 -6.72
N GLN A 95 -3.83 10.67 -6.15
CA GLN A 95 -2.53 10.20 -6.61
C GLN A 95 -2.03 9.06 -5.70
N ALA A 96 -1.73 7.90 -6.28
CA ALA A 96 -1.05 6.82 -5.57
C ALA A 96 0.46 7.06 -5.48
N GLY A 97 1.05 6.79 -4.33
CA GLY A 97 2.47 6.97 -4.03
C GLY A 97 3.39 5.93 -4.68
N MET A 98 3.40 5.87 -6.01
CA MET A 98 4.27 4.98 -6.80
C MET A 98 5.54 5.73 -7.25
N GLN A 99 6.41 6.07 -6.30
CA GLN A 99 7.54 6.99 -6.48
C GLN A 99 8.51 6.57 -7.59
N ILE A 100 8.68 5.27 -7.83
CA ILE A 100 9.58 4.75 -8.88
C ILE A 100 9.16 5.22 -10.27
N ARG A 101 7.87 5.45 -10.49
CA ARG A 101 7.36 6.00 -11.76
C ARG A 101 7.81 7.43 -12.03
N SER A 102 8.26 8.17 -11.02
CA SER A 102 8.81 9.52 -11.16
C SER A 102 10.31 9.54 -11.50
N SER A 103 10.97 8.38 -11.58
CA SER A 103 12.37 8.29 -11.99
C SER A 103 12.53 8.47 -13.50
N SER A 104 13.29 9.49 -13.94
CA SER A 104 13.57 9.75 -15.36
C SER A 104 14.26 8.56 -16.03
N GLY A 105 15.27 7.95 -15.38
CA GLY A 105 15.95 6.79 -15.93
C GLY A 105 15.05 5.57 -16.12
N ILE A 106 14.08 5.35 -15.24
CA ILE A 106 13.09 4.27 -15.43
C ILE A 106 12.13 4.62 -16.58
N ALA A 107 11.69 5.87 -16.67
CA ALA A 107 10.83 6.32 -17.79
C ALA A 107 11.54 6.15 -19.13
N GLU A 108 12.82 6.52 -19.23
CA GLU A 108 13.66 6.32 -20.42
C GLU A 108 13.80 4.84 -20.78
N ALA A 109 14.03 3.96 -19.77
CA ALA A 109 14.09 2.52 -19.99
C ALA A 109 12.78 1.94 -20.52
N VAL A 110 11.64 2.39 -19.99
CA VAL A 110 10.32 1.98 -20.49
C VAL A 110 10.09 2.48 -21.92
N GLN A 111 10.51 3.71 -22.24
CA GLN A 111 10.43 4.24 -23.60
C GLN A 111 11.28 3.43 -24.56
N PHE A 112 12.55 3.11 -24.20
CA PHE A 112 13.45 2.26 -24.98
C PHE A 112 12.81 0.91 -25.35
N LEU A 113 12.11 0.28 -24.39
CA LEU A 113 11.37 -0.96 -24.64
C LEU A 113 10.18 -0.76 -25.59
N ARG A 114 9.44 0.32 -25.44
CA ARG A 114 8.28 0.65 -26.29
C ARG A 114 8.67 0.98 -27.73
N GLU A 115 9.86 1.51 -27.94
CA GLU A 115 10.45 1.73 -29.26
C GLU A 115 10.88 0.41 -29.95
N GLY A 116 10.71 -0.73 -29.29
CA GLY A 116 11.01 -2.04 -29.84
C GLY A 116 12.52 -2.38 -29.92
N ARG A 117 13.38 -1.61 -29.26
CA ARG A 117 14.85 -1.77 -29.36
C ARG A 117 15.37 -3.08 -28.79
N LEU A 118 14.60 -3.75 -27.91
CA LEU A 118 14.88 -5.11 -27.45
C LEU A 118 14.02 -6.18 -28.15
N GLY A 119 13.31 -5.80 -29.20
CA GLY A 119 12.34 -6.67 -29.84
C GLY A 119 11.11 -6.91 -28.97
N LYS A 120 10.37 -8.00 -29.25
CA LYS A 120 9.13 -8.33 -28.54
C LYS A 120 9.41 -8.79 -27.11
N ILE A 121 8.89 -8.09 -26.13
CA ILE A 121 9.00 -8.51 -24.74
C ILE A 121 7.96 -9.61 -24.47
N LEU A 122 8.44 -10.79 -24.12
CA LEU A 122 7.59 -11.95 -23.83
C LEU A 122 7.31 -12.14 -22.35
N ARG A 123 8.22 -11.68 -21.49
CA ARG A 123 8.14 -11.86 -20.04
C ARG A 123 8.84 -10.73 -19.32
N ALA A 124 8.25 -10.24 -18.24
CA ALA A 124 8.89 -9.38 -17.28
C ALA A 124 8.82 -10.02 -15.89
N ARG A 125 9.90 -9.90 -15.11
CA ARG A 125 9.96 -10.41 -13.74
C ARG A 125 10.30 -9.27 -12.80
N GLY A 126 9.46 -9.07 -11.78
CA GLY A 126 9.76 -8.23 -10.63
C GLY A 126 10.28 -9.12 -9.50
N LEU A 127 11.50 -8.88 -9.05
CA LEU A 127 12.15 -9.70 -8.03
C LEU A 127 12.39 -8.88 -6.78
N CYS A 128 11.99 -9.43 -5.64
CA CYS A 128 12.25 -8.86 -4.32
C CYS A 128 12.80 -9.95 -3.40
N TYR A 129 14.09 -9.95 -3.19
CA TYR A 129 14.79 -10.89 -2.31
C TYR A 129 15.13 -10.29 -0.94
N LYS A 130 14.32 -9.35 -0.49
CA LYS A 130 14.53 -8.72 0.81
C LYS A 130 14.06 -9.65 1.92
N ARG A 131 15.03 -10.24 2.64
CA ARG A 131 14.73 -11.02 3.84
C ARG A 131 13.99 -10.14 4.86
N ARG A 132 12.91 -10.69 5.43
CA ARG A 132 12.20 -10.09 6.56
C ARG A 132 12.50 -10.89 7.81
N GLU A 133 12.77 -10.17 8.89
CA GLU A 133 12.91 -10.79 10.19
C GLU A 133 11.55 -11.24 10.73
N SER A 134 11.57 -12.24 11.60
CA SER A 134 10.40 -12.69 12.33
C SER A 134 9.87 -11.57 13.23
N ILE A 135 8.56 -11.40 13.32
CA ILE A 135 7.93 -10.52 14.33
C ILE A 135 7.89 -11.16 15.72
N GLY A 136 8.33 -12.41 15.83
CA GLY A 136 8.32 -13.19 17.06
C GLY A 136 6.94 -13.72 17.42
N LYS A 137 6.90 -14.44 18.53
CA LYS A 137 5.65 -14.92 19.15
C LYS A 137 5.40 -14.18 20.47
N VAL A 138 4.12 -13.98 20.77
CA VAL A 138 3.64 -13.49 22.07
C VAL A 138 2.73 -14.55 22.70
N GLY A 139 2.82 -14.71 24.02
CA GLY A 139 2.02 -15.72 24.73
C GLY A 139 0.57 -15.33 25.00
N GLY A 140 0.13 -14.17 24.47
CA GLY A 140 -1.20 -13.62 24.67
C GLY A 140 -1.29 -12.16 24.25
N PRO A 141 -2.46 -11.51 24.44
CA PRO A 141 -2.65 -10.11 24.11
C PRO A 141 -1.62 -9.20 24.79
N GLN A 142 -1.04 -8.31 23.99
CA GLN A 142 -0.10 -7.32 24.47
C GLN A 142 -0.82 -6.01 24.81
N PRO A 143 -0.31 -5.24 25.78
CA PRO A 143 -0.91 -3.94 26.07
C PRO A 143 -0.76 -3.00 24.87
N VAL A 144 -1.85 -2.33 24.53
CA VAL A 144 -1.79 -1.21 23.58
C VAL A 144 -1.06 -0.05 24.25
N PRO A 145 -0.15 0.65 23.55
CA PRO A 145 0.47 1.85 24.10
C PRO A 145 -0.59 2.86 24.55
N PHE A 146 -0.42 3.42 25.74
CA PHE A 146 -1.41 4.33 26.35
C PHE A 146 -1.64 5.62 25.54
N SER A 147 -0.69 5.98 24.67
CA SER A 147 -0.77 7.13 23.77
C SER A 147 -1.62 6.89 22.54
N VAL A 148 -2.05 5.65 22.27
CA VAL A 148 -2.77 5.25 21.06
C VAL A 148 -4.24 5.10 21.34
N ASP A 149 -5.08 5.81 20.60
CA ASP A 149 -6.50 5.45 20.48
C ASP A 149 -6.62 4.20 19.59
N TYR A 150 -6.74 3.04 20.23
CA TYR A 150 -6.74 1.76 19.52
C TYR A 150 -8.01 1.54 18.69
N ASP A 151 -9.12 2.15 19.07
CA ASP A 151 -10.35 2.09 18.28
C ASP A 151 -10.18 2.83 16.95
N LEU A 152 -9.67 4.04 17.01
CA LEU A 152 -9.31 4.81 15.81
C LEU A 152 -8.16 4.16 15.04
N TRP A 153 -7.19 3.52 15.73
CA TRP A 153 -6.11 2.82 15.05
C TRP A 153 -6.63 1.64 14.22
N CYS A 154 -7.55 0.83 14.78
CA CYS A 154 -8.19 -0.28 14.07
C CYS A 154 -9.08 0.22 12.93
N GLY A 155 -9.87 1.27 13.17
CA GLY A 155 -10.73 1.86 12.14
C GLY A 155 -11.57 0.84 11.38
N PRO A 156 -11.37 0.67 10.06
CA PRO A 156 -12.12 -0.29 9.26
C PRO A 156 -11.71 -1.76 9.46
N ALA A 157 -10.56 -2.03 10.10
CA ALA A 157 -10.14 -3.38 10.42
C ALA A 157 -10.87 -3.92 11.67
N PRO A 158 -11.00 -5.24 11.83
CA PRO A 158 -11.53 -5.82 13.06
C PRO A 158 -10.72 -5.37 14.29
N LYS A 159 -11.42 -5.00 15.35
CA LYS A 159 -10.80 -4.64 16.63
C LYS A 159 -10.44 -5.90 17.41
N GLU A 160 -9.32 -6.49 17.04
CA GLU A 160 -8.78 -7.68 17.68
C GLU A 160 -7.76 -7.30 18.77
N PRO A 161 -7.54 -8.18 19.78
CA PRO A 161 -6.44 -7.99 20.72
C PRO A 161 -5.09 -7.87 20.02
N LEU A 162 -4.20 -7.04 20.55
CA LEU A 162 -2.87 -6.85 19.98
C LEU A 162 -2.02 -8.11 20.20
N MET A 163 -1.86 -8.93 19.17
CA MET A 163 -1.12 -10.21 19.20
C MET A 163 0.27 -10.07 18.56
N ARG A 164 0.97 -8.97 18.80
CA ARG A 164 2.34 -8.73 18.33
C ARG A 164 3.07 -7.74 19.23
N LYS A 165 4.41 -7.76 19.18
CA LYS A 165 5.25 -6.92 20.04
C LYS A 165 5.23 -5.44 19.65
N GLN A 166 5.23 -5.16 18.35
CA GLN A 166 5.31 -3.79 17.84
C GLN A 166 4.03 -3.42 17.09
N LEU A 167 3.26 -2.47 17.65
CA LEU A 167 2.04 -1.99 17.03
C LEU A 167 2.33 -1.31 15.69
N HIS A 168 3.31 -0.40 15.67
CA HIS A 168 3.53 0.54 14.55
C HIS A 168 4.22 -0.03 13.33
N TYR A 169 4.90 -1.15 13.38
CA TYR A 169 5.57 -1.71 12.20
C TYR A 169 5.04 -3.08 11.81
N ASP A 170 4.79 -3.95 12.79
CA ASP A 170 4.46 -5.35 12.53
C ASP A 170 3.05 -5.54 11.94
N TRP A 171 2.24 -4.48 11.90
CA TRP A 171 0.94 -4.48 11.23
C TRP A 171 1.03 -4.88 9.75
N HIS A 172 2.18 -4.69 9.10
CA HIS A 172 2.41 -5.11 7.72
C HIS A 172 2.22 -6.62 7.52
N TRP A 173 2.55 -7.41 8.55
CA TRP A 173 2.62 -8.87 8.49
C TRP A 173 1.38 -9.57 9.02
N VAL A 174 0.32 -8.82 9.28
CA VAL A 174 -0.97 -9.32 9.80
C VAL A 174 -2.08 -8.98 8.81
N TRP A 175 -2.82 -9.99 8.34
CA TRP A 175 -3.82 -9.83 7.28
C TRP A 175 -4.87 -8.74 7.52
N PRO A 176 -5.47 -8.58 8.72
CA PRO A 176 -6.47 -7.54 8.94
C PRO A 176 -5.98 -6.11 8.70
N THR A 177 -4.68 -5.87 8.76
CA THR A 177 -4.12 -4.51 8.74
C THR A 177 -3.08 -4.27 7.64
N GLY A 178 -2.48 -5.34 7.10
CA GLY A 178 -1.39 -5.25 6.13
C GLY A 178 -1.52 -6.24 4.98
N ASN A 179 -0.66 -6.10 3.99
CA ASN A 179 -0.63 -6.92 2.76
C ASN A 179 0.68 -7.72 2.64
N GLY A 180 1.40 -7.91 3.76
CA GLY A 180 2.69 -8.56 3.74
C GLY A 180 3.70 -7.87 2.84
N ASP A 181 4.71 -8.61 2.40
CA ASP A 181 5.76 -8.02 1.56
C ASP A 181 5.30 -7.79 0.11
N LEU A 182 4.23 -8.44 -0.32
CA LEU A 182 3.64 -8.17 -1.62
C LEU A 182 3.16 -6.71 -1.73
N GLY A 183 2.43 -6.22 -0.73
CA GLY A 183 1.99 -4.82 -0.68
C GLY A 183 3.07 -3.87 -0.20
N ASN A 184 3.98 -4.31 0.69
CA ASN A 184 4.99 -3.43 1.26
C ASN A 184 6.13 -3.11 0.26
N GLN A 185 6.75 -4.13 -0.34
CA GLN A 185 7.90 -3.96 -1.24
C GLN A 185 7.64 -4.43 -2.66
N CYS A 186 7.07 -5.64 -2.83
CA CYS A 186 6.94 -6.25 -4.15
C CYS A 186 6.01 -5.49 -5.10
N ILE A 187 5.14 -4.65 -4.57
CA ILE A 187 4.28 -3.77 -5.36
C ILE A 187 5.09 -2.89 -6.33
N HIS A 188 6.26 -2.42 -5.94
CA HIS A 188 7.13 -1.62 -6.80
C HIS A 188 7.67 -2.45 -7.97
N GLN A 189 8.15 -3.66 -7.71
CA GLN A 189 8.68 -4.55 -8.73
C GLN A 189 7.58 -5.04 -9.68
N MET A 190 6.39 -5.34 -9.14
CA MET A 190 5.24 -5.75 -9.94
C MET A 190 4.71 -4.61 -10.81
N ASP A 191 4.71 -3.40 -10.31
CA ASP A 191 4.32 -2.21 -11.06
C ASP A 191 5.29 -1.93 -12.21
N LEU A 192 6.59 -2.00 -11.96
CA LEU A 192 7.62 -1.85 -13.00
C LEU A 192 7.50 -2.92 -14.07
N ALA A 193 7.39 -4.19 -13.69
CA ALA A 193 7.25 -5.29 -14.63
C ALA A 193 6.03 -5.08 -15.54
N ARG A 194 4.92 -4.63 -14.97
CA ARG A 194 3.69 -4.33 -15.69
C ARG A 194 3.85 -3.11 -16.62
N TRP A 195 4.53 -2.07 -16.16
CA TRP A 195 4.78 -0.87 -16.95
C TRP A 195 5.67 -1.16 -18.14
N MET A 196 6.71 -1.98 -17.96
CA MET A 196 7.62 -2.43 -19.03
C MET A 196 6.93 -3.32 -20.07
N LEU A 197 5.96 -4.14 -19.65
CA LEU A 197 5.13 -4.94 -20.56
C LEU A 197 4.12 -4.10 -21.36
N GLY A 198 3.85 -2.85 -20.94
CA GLY A 198 2.85 -2.01 -21.58
C GLY A 198 1.40 -2.42 -21.31
N GLU A 199 1.16 -3.20 -20.23
CA GLU A 199 -0.16 -3.75 -19.90
C GLU A 199 -1.04 -2.69 -19.20
N PRO A 200 -2.05 -2.12 -19.87
CA PRO A 200 -2.91 -1.09 -19.28
C PRO A 200 -4.01 -1.67 -18.37
N ALA A 201 -4.41 -2.91 -18.63
CA ALA A 201 -5.49 -3.58 -17.90
C ALA A 201 -4.98 -4.53 -16.81
N LEU A 202 -5.87 -4.96 -15.96
CA LEU A 202 -5.59 -6.07 -15.03
C LEU A 202 -5.45 -7.37 -15.82
N SER A 203 -4.52 -8.22 -15.36
CA SER A 203 -4.36 -9.56 -15.94
C SER A 203 -5.63 -10.38 -15.73
N PRO A 204 -6.13 -11.09 -16.76
CA PRO A 204 -7.32 -11.93 -16.64
C PRO A 204 -7.10 -13.16 -15.75
N ARG A 205 -5.85 -13.55 -15.58
CA ARG A 205 -5.48 -14.68 -14.71
C ARG A 205 -4.33 -14.28 -13.81
N VAL A 206 -4.45 -14.59 -12.52
CA VAL A 206 -3.42 -14.39 -11.51
C VAL A 206 -3.30 -15.69 -10.72
N LEU A 207 -2.09 -16.23 -10.68
CA LEU A 207 -1.74 -17.35 -9.81
C LEU A 207 -0.77 -16.83 -8.74
N SER A 208 -1.08 -17.05 -7.49
CA SER A 208 -0.22 -16.70 -6.36
C SER A 208 0.03 -17.95 -5.52
N ILE A 209 1.30 -18.29 -5.34
CA ILE A 209 1.73 -19.43 -4.54
C ILE A 209 2.75 -18.92 -3.53
N GLY A 210 2.59 -19.32 -2.27
CA GLY A 210 3.52 -18.92 -1.22
C GLY A 210 3.07 -19.37 0.15
N GLY A 211 3.83 -18.94 1.14
CA GLY A 211 3.58 -19.26 2.53
C GLY A 211 4.52 -18.50 3.45
N ARG A 212 4.49 -18.88 4.73
CA ARG A 212 5.38 -18.35 5.74
C ARG A 212 6.38 -19.43 6.14
N PHE A 213 7.66 -19.23 5.81
CA PHE A 213 8.70 -20.23 5.91
C PHE A 213 9.94 -19.70 6.63
N GLY A 214 10.77 -20.63 7.14
CA GLY A 214 12.07 -20.33 7.75
C GLY A 214 12.03 -19.96 9.23
N TYR A 215 10.86 -19.59 9.74
CA TYR A 215 10.61 -19.34 11.18
C TYR A 215 9.12 -19.43 11.49
N GLU A 216 8.80 -19.57 12.76
CA GLU A 216 7.43 -19.51 13.26
C GLU A 216 7.25 -18.24 14.09
N ASP A 217 6.23 -17.44 13.77
CA ASP A 217 5.88 -16.23 14.50
C ASP A 217 4.37 -15.96 14.41
N ASP A 218 3.91 -14.82 14.93
CA ASP A 218 2.51 -14.44 14.94
C ASP A 218 2.10 -13.67 13.65
N GLY A 219 2.97 -13.58 12.66
CA GLY A 219 2.64 -13.05 11.34
C GLY A 219 1.73 -13.99 10.57
N THR A 220 0.72 -13.44 9.90
CA THR A 220 -0.28 -14.20 9.15
C THR A 220 -0.16 -14.05 7.64
N THR A 221 0.61 -13.07 7.16
CA THR A 221 0.86 -12.90 5.72
C THR A 221 2.04 -13.77 5.27
N PRO A 222 2.07 -14.22 4.01
CA PRO A 222 3.24 -14.89 3.44
C PRO A 222 4.51 -14.03 3.52
N ASN A 223 5.66 -14.67 3.79
CA ASN A 223 6.99 -14.05 3.67
C ASN A 223 7.74 -14.52 2.41
N THR A 224 7.23 -15.53 1.75
CA THR A 224 7.73 -16.07 0.49
C THR A 224 6.55 -16.25 -0.45
N ILE A 225 6.57 -15.59 -1.60
CA ILE A 225 5.44 -15.59 -2.52
C ILE A 225 5.92 -15.45 -3.97
N GLY A 226 5.38 -16.27 -4.85
CA GLY A 226 5.46 -16.12 -6.30
C GLY A 226 4.11 -15.70 -6.85
N VAL A 227 4.07 -14.66 -7.69
CA VAL A 227 2.85 -14.21 -8.36
C VAL A 227 3.07 -14.23 -9.85
N ASN A 228 2.26 -15.01 -10.55
CA ASN A 228 2.24 -15.09 -12.00
C ASN A 228 1.00 -14.41 -12.55
N LYS A 229 1.19 -13.56 -13.54
CA LYS A 229 0.11 -12.92 -14.30
C LYS A 229 0.25 -13.32 -15.76
N SER A 230 -0.82 -13.82 -16.35
CA SER A 230 -0.85 -14.15 -17.77
C SER A 230 -1.54 -13.04 -18.55
N PRO A 231 -1.01 -12.61 -19.72
CA PRO A 231 -1.73 -11.72 -20.62
C PRO A 231 -3.02 -12.39 -21.09
N PRO A 232 -3.98 -11.62 -21.64
CA PRO A 232 -5.11 -12.21 -22.33
C PRO A 232 -4.60 -13.19 -23.39
N MET A 233 -5.18 -14.38 -23.45
CA MET A 233 -4.87 -15.33 -24.52
C MET A 233 -5.30 -14.69 -25.83
N SER A 234 -4.37 -14.54 -26.79
CA SER A 234 -4.76 -14.28 -28.17
C SER A 234 -5.50 -15.52 -28.72
N PRO A 235 -6.51 -15.34 -29.58
CA PRO A 235 -7.26 -16.47 -30.15
C PRO A 235 -6.37 -17.54 -30.79
N ASP A 236 -5.16 -17.17 -31.23
CA ASP A 236 -4.20 -18.04 -31.93
C ASP A 236 -3.29 -18.86 -31.00
N ARG A 237 -3.47 -18.80 -29.69
CA ARG A 237 -2.72 -19.58 -28.68
C ARG A 237 -3.61 -20.57 -27.94
N GLU A 238 -4.31 -21.42 -28.69
CA GLU A 238 -4.75 -22.71 -28.15
C GLU A 238 -3.55 -23.66 -28.12
N SER A 239 -3.30 -24.20 -26.92
CA SER A 239 -2.33 -25.28 -26.66
C SER A 239 -0.82 -24.97 -26.69
N GLU A 240 -0.31 -24.21 -25.77
CA GLU A 240 1.00 -24.53 -25.17
C GLU A 240 0.82 -24.77 -23.67
N SER A 241 0.88 -26.03 -23.31
CA SER A 241 0.83 -26.52 -21.93
C SER A 241 1.97 -25.89 -21.12
N PHE A 242 1.62 -25.21 -20.04
CA PHE A 242 2.55 -24.47 -19.17
C PHE A 242 3.41 -25.36 -18.24
N TRP A 243 3.51 -26.63 -18.55
CA TRP A 243 4.31 -27.60 -17.78
C TRP A 243 5.24 -28.34 -18.73
N SER A 244 6.38 -27.77 -19.03
CA SER A 244 7.55 -28.53 -19.43
C SER A 244 8.52 -28.58 -18.27
N GLU A 245 8.78 -29.78 -17.84
CA GLU A 245 9.71 -30.23 -16.82
C GLU A 245 11.10 -29.62 -16.98
N SER A 246 11.68 -29.16 -15.86
CA SER A 246 13.06 -29.40 -15.43
C SER A 246 13.31 -28.69 -14.10
#